data_0a0c29afd2471c8b9c6764154a62d95b
#
_entry.id   0a0c29afd2471c8b9c6764154a62d95b
#
_cell.length_a   1.000
_cell.length_b   1.000
_cell.length_c   1.000
_cell.angle_alpha   90.00
_cell.angle_beta   90.00
_cell.angle_gamma   90.00
#
_symmetry.space_group_name_H-M   'P 1'
#
loop_
_entity.id
_entity.type
_entity.pdbx_description
1 polymer ?
#
loop_
_entity_poly.entity_id
_entity_poly.type
_entity_poly.pdbx_seq_one_letter_code
_entity_poly.pdbx_strand_id
1 'polypeptide(L)' 'MMNEKKHERFIRIVERRMDVLINDFEKLGNCASKVSYDYTEEEVTRIVEELERQGAWLRERFAGKKSFTLSVDANTPEQ' A
#
# COMPACT_ATOMS: atom_id res chain seq x y z
N MET A 1 -2.65 10.31 23.69
CA MET A 1 -3.07 9.07 24.29
C MET A 1 -3.99 8.29 23.37
N MET A 2 -3.84 6.98 23.31
CA MET A 2 -4.59 6.17 22.37
C MET A 2 -5.95 5.80 22.93
N ASN A 3 -6.98 5.87 22.10
CA ASN A 3 -8.31 5.44 22.47
C ASN A 3 -8.41 3.94 22.21
N GLU A 4 -8.68 3.15 23.26
CA GLU A 4 -8.63 1.71 23.14
C GLU A 4 -9.71 1.15 22.22
N LYS A 5 -10.90 1.73 22.23
CA LYS A 5 -11.96 1.26 21.34
C LYS A 5 -11.63 1.54 19.88
N LYS A 6 -11.08 2.70 19.60
CA LYS A 6 -10.66 3.03 18.25
C LYS A 6 -9.50 2.14 17.82
N HIS A 7 -8.60 1.84 18.74
CA HIS A 7 -7.47 0.98 18.44
C HIS A 7 -7.90 -0.45 18.16
N GLU A 8 -8.83 -0.98 18.95
CA GLU A 8 -9.34 -2.31 18.69
C GLU A 8 -10.03 -2.41 17.35
N ARG A 9 -10.80 -1.38 17.01
CA ARG A 9 -11.46 -1.35 15.71
C ARG A 9 -10.43 -1.31 14.58
N PHE A 10 -9.38 -0.52 14.78
CA PHE A 10 -8.31 -0.44 13.79
C PHE A 10 -7.71 -1.81 13.54
N ILE A 11 -7.35 -2.52 14.63
CA ILE A 11 -6.72 -3.83 14.49
C ILE A 11 -7.65 -4.79 13.75
N ARG A 12 -8.92 -4.85 14.17
CA ARG A 12 -9.85 -5.78 13.57
C ARG A 12 -10.05 -5.52 12.08
N ILE A 13 -10.20 -4.25 11.73
CA ILE A 13 -10.46 -3.89 10.34
C ILE A 13 -9.21 -4.09 9.49
N VAL A 14 -8.05 -3.69 10.01
CA VAL A 14 -6.82 -3.80 9.24
C VAL A 14 -6.45 -5.27 9.04
N GLU A 15 -6.61 -6.10 10.08
CA GLU A 15 -6.30 -7.51 9.90
C GLU A 15 -7.14 -8.14 8.81
N ARG A 16 -8.42 -7.82 8.78
CA ARG A 16 -9.29 -8.36 7.76
C ARG A 16 -8.91 -7.86 6.37
N ARG A 17 -8.62 -6.56 6.25
CA ARG A 17 -8.24 -6.00 4.96
C ARG A 17 -6.89 -6.52 4.50
N MET A 18 -5.96 -6.74 5.43
CA MET A 18 -4.69 -7.32 5.07
C MET A 18 -4.85 -8.75 4.58
N ASP A 19 -5.73 -9.53 5.21
CA ASP A 19 -5.97 -10.89 4.76
C ASP A 19 -6.47 -10.91 3.31
N VAL A 20 -7.39 -10.02 2.99
CA VAL A 20 -7.90 -9.93 1.62
C VAL A 20 -6.79 -9.52 0.67
N LEU A 21 -5.99 -8.54 1.08
CA LEU A 21 -4.92 -8.03 0.23
C LEU A 21 -3.86 -9.10 -0.02
N ILE A 22 -3.48 -9.82 1.03
CA ILE A 22 -2.50 -10.89 0.89
C ILE A 22 -3.02 -11.97 -0.03
N ASN A 23 -4.29 -12.32 0.11
CA ASN A 23 -4.91 -13.30 -0.78
C ASN A 23 -4.89 -12.82 -2.22
N ASP A 24 -5.13 -11.54 -2.44
CA ASP A 24 -5.06 -10.97 -3.79
C ASP A 24 -3.64 -11.01 -4.33
N PHE A 25 -2.64 -10.79 -3.47
CA PHE A 25 -1.25 -10.92 -3.88
C PHE A 25 -0.95 -12.35 -4.33
N GLU A 26 -1.49 -13.34 -3.62
CA GLU A 26 -1.28 -14.73 -3.99
C GLU A 26 -1.88 -15.02 -5.35
N LYS A 27 -3.08 -14.49 -5.60
CA LYS A 27 -3.72 -14.66 -6.91
C LYS A 27 -2.90 -14.02 -8.01
N LEU A 28 -2.38 -12.84 -7.73
CA LEU A 28 -1.54 -12.15 -8.70
C LEU A 28 -0.26 -12.93 -8.95
N GLY A 29 0.32 -13.52 -7.89
CA GLY A 29 1.51 -14.33 -8.03
C GLY A 29 1.28 -15.58 -8.87
N ASN A 30 0.06 -16.11 -8.84
CA ASN A 30 -0.25 -17.28 -9.67
C ASN A 30 -0.22 -16.95 -11.15
N CYS A 31 -0.31 -15.67 -11.51
CA CYS A 31 -0.21 -15.27 -12.90
C CYS A 31 1.21 -15.39 -13.44
N ALA A 32 2.18 -15.66 -12.56
CA ALA A 32 3.56 -15.90 -13.00
C ALA A 32 3.74 -17.25 -13.68
N SER A 33 2.71 -18.11 -13.67
CA SER A 33 2.81 -19.45 -14.25
C SER A 33 2.97 -19.35 -15.76
N LYS A 34 4.10 -19.78 -16.26
CA LYS A 34 4.36 -19.80 -17.70
C LYS A 34 3.59 -20.89 -18.41
N VAL A 35 3.02 -21.82 -17.68
CA VAL A 35 2.17 -22.84 -18.28
C VAL A 35 0.87 -22.23 -18.79
N SER A 36 0.33 -21.28 -18.03
CA SER A 36 -0.96 -20.68 -18.34
C SER A 36 -0.87 -19.31 -19.00
N TYR A 37 0.23 -18.59 -18.78
CA TYR A 37 0.33 -17.19 -19.20
C TYR A 37 1.67 -16.89 -19.83
N ASP A 38 1.66 -15.86 -20.64
CA ASP A 38 2.89 -15.36 -21.23
C ASP A 38 2.99 -13.87 -20.94
N TYR A 39 4.21 -13.40 -20.70
CA TYR A 39 4.41 -12.01 -20.33
C TYR A 39 5.87 -11.62 -20.53
N THR A 40 6.12 -10.33 -20.60
CA THR A 40 7.45 -9.81 -20.77
C THR A 40 8.00 -9.34 -19.44
N GLU A 41 9.32 -9.20 -19.38
CA GLU A 41 9.96 -8.64 -18.18
C GLU A 41 9.52 -7.21 -17.95
N GLU A 42 9.27 -6.47 -19.02
CA GLU A 42 8.82 -5.10 -18.91
C GLU A 42 7.45 -5.02 -18.23
N GLU A 43 6.58 -5.94 -18.58
CA GLU A 43 5.26 -6.00 -17.96
C GLU A 43 5.37 -6.33 -16.47
N VAL A 44 6.25 -7.25 -16.11
CA VAL A 44 6.47 -7.58 -14.71
C VAL A 44 7.00 -6.37 -13.95
N THR A 45 7.96 -5.66 -14.55
CA THR A 45 8.54 -4.48 -13.91
C THR A 45 7.46 -3.44 -13.65
N ARG A 46 6.55 -3.22 -14.60
CA ARG A 46 5.48 -2.27 -14.41
C ARG A 46 4.55 -2.65 -13.26
N ILE A 47 4.25 -3.94 -13.15
CA ILE A 47 3.40 -4.43 -12.06
C ILE A 47 4.06 -4.16 -10.72
N VAL A 48 5.33 -4.56 -10.59
CA VAL A 48 6.03 -4.42 -9.32
C VAL A 48 6.21 -2.96 -8.95
N GLU A 49 6.55 -2.12 -9.92
CA GLU A 49 6.72 -0.70 -9.64
C GLU A 49 5.44 -0.06 -9.18
N GLU A 50 4.31 -0.47 -9.73
CA GLU A 50 3.04 0.09 -9.29
C GLU A 50 2.73 -0.31 -7.86
N LEU A 51 3.01 -1.56 -7.50
CA LEU A 51 2.79 -2.02 -6.13
C LEU A 51 3.70 -1.31 -5.15
N GLU A 52 4.95 -1.08 -5.56
CA GLU A 52 5.86 -0.31 -4.72
C GLU A 52 5.38 1.13 -4.54
N ARG A 53 4.83 1.70 -5.57
CA ARG A 53 4.28 3.06 -5.50
C ARG A 53 3.10 3.11 -4.53
N GLN A 54 2.23 2.11 -4.59
CA GLN A 54 1.10 2.05 -3.68
C GLN A 54 1.57 1.87 -2.24
N GLY A 55 2.63 1.08 -2.04
CA GLY A 55 3.19 0.92 -0.71
C GLY A 55 3.75 2.21 -0.16
N ALA A 56 4.44 2.97 -1.01
CA ALA A 56 5.00 4.26 -0.59
C ALA A 56 3.88 5.24 -0.23
N TRP A 57 2.83 5.26 -1.04
CA TRP A 57 1.68 6.10 -0.76
C TRP A 57 1.04 5.75 0.59
N LEU A 58 0.91 4.46 0.86
CA LEU A 58 0.32 4.01 2.11
C LEU A 58 1.17 4.43 3.30
N ARG A 59 2.49 4.31 3.17
CA ARG A 59 3.40 4.72 4.24
C ARG A 59 3.20 6.20 4.57
N GLU A 60 3.06 7.03 3.55
CA GLU A 60 2.86 8.46 3.76
C GLU A 60 1.53 8.75 4.42
N ARG A 61 0.50 7.97 4.07
CA ARG A 61 -0.80 8.13 4.71
C ARG A 61 -0.72 7.90 6.21
N PHE A 62 -0.02 6.82 6.61
CA PHE A 62 0.11 6.52 8.03
C PHE A 62 1.04 7.50 8.73
N ALA A 63 1.99 8.05 8.02
CA ALA A 63 2.89 9.06 8.60
C ALA A 63 2.23 10.43 8.74
N GLY A 64 1.04 10.60 8.16
CA GLY A 64 0.35 11.87 8.22
C GLY A 64 0.89 12.91 7.27
N LYS A 65 1.74 12.52 6.33
CA LYS A 65 2.29 13.45 5.37
C LYS A 65 1.32 13.67 4.23
N LYS A 66 1.30 14.88 3.72
CA LYS A 66 0.54 15.16 2.53
C LYS A 66 1.37 14.79 1.32
N SER A 67 0.68 14.33 0.29
CA SER A 67 1.39 13.91 -0.92
C SER A 67 2.10 15.07 -1.59
N PHE A 68 1.63 16.29 -1.37
CA PHE A 68 2.26 17.47 -1.94
C PHE A 68 2.04 18.65 -1.02
N THR A 69 3.11 19.36 -0.71
CA THR A 69 3.00 20.58 0.08
C THR A 69 3.86 21.65 -0.54
N LEU A 70 3.37 22.85 -0.49
CA LEU A 70 4.13 24.01 -0.94
C LEU A 70 4.77 24.76 0.20
N SER A 71 4.34 24.55 1.35
CA SER A 71 4.86 25.31 2.46
C SER A 71 6.24 24.91 2.83
N VAL A 72 6.04 25.40 2.72
CA VAL A 72 6.80 25.13 2.93
C VAL A 72 7.09 25.05 3.87
N ASP A 73 6.41 25.06 3.93
CA ASP A 73 6.55 24.95 4.54
C ASP A 73 6.89 24.52 5.08
N ALA A 74 7.01 24.61 5.02
CA ALA A 74 7.25 24.19 5.22
C ALA A 74 7.30 24.00 5.95
N ASN A 75 7.07 24.20 5.96
CA ASN A 75 6.94 23.93 6.52
C ASN A 75 6.49 23.69 7.19
N THR A 76 6.09 23.79 7.27
CA THR A 76 5.55 23.50 7.63
C THR A 76 5.09 22.94 8.18
N PRO A 77 4.95 22.89 8.58
CA PRO A 77 4.53 22.15 8.92
C PRO A 77 3.74 21.76 9.31
N GLU A 78 3.30 21.87 9.46
CA GLU A 78 2.70 21.54 9.58
C GLU A 78 2.14 21.08 9.58
N GLN A 79 1.97 21.12 9.59
CA GLN A 79 1.62 20.75 9.23
C GLN A 79 1.46 20.15 9.36
#